data_be99ec0ab3749fed9e05b84a718c4b0a
#
_entry.id   be99ec0ab3749fed9e05b84a718c4b0a
#
_cell.length_a   1.000
_cell.length_b   1.000
_cell.length_c   1.000
_cell.angle_alpha   90.00
_cell.angle_beta   90.00
_cell.angle_gamma   90.00
#
_symmetry.space_group_name_H-M   'P 1'
#
loop_
_entity.id
_entity.type
_entity.pdbx_description
1 polymer ?
#
loop_
_entity_poly.entity_id
_entity_poly.type
_entity_poly.pdbx_seq_one_letter_code
_entity_poly.pdbx_strand_id
1 'polypeptide(L)'
;MVDDSSRSVHPSRREFLYAGGTAALAVSLGASSTPALAENRASYVRMSLSDRKAAETLQNYREAVAVMLKLPPTDPRNWYRIAFIHLLDCPHGNWWFLPWHRGYLGWFEEACRELIGVESFALPYWDWTAELVSNGGQYLTIPPSFANPNSELHPSNPAFIASFEAFRDQFSKPVADFYASLSQDQLKELGKRAISTPDEFWKQSTDLFFPIGQARQSNFDVPMLNSVGLTTILTSLAATHFVGDESVAGFGSGKAESHHEVTEQDILESEPHNNAHNAVGGFMRDFLSPVDPLFFMHHANIDRLWDVWTRKQNARSLPSLPEGSDLATWQQEPFLFFIDGKGKPLPNGKAGDYAHMSQFGYTYQPGSGEQVVQQDALPRLAEEKSFKAALPANMLSLVDAPTATVSIPVALTHPEEGSAGPPLYARITIQPPHNRGGLRFHVLVNSQEEVRSVNFNDPSYAGTFSFFGSHSHDQGHGAMAKPVIFTVALTAAVNELRAAGALKAGEPLRIRIVPDTEGVTLRSFEVRLESIYIGTF
;
A
#
# COMPACT_ATOMS: atom_id res chain seq x y z
N MET A 1 30.08 -66.51 9.72
CA MET A 1 28.69 -66.22 9.90
C MET A 1 28.52 -64.78 9.44
N VAL A 2 28.37 -64.69 8.26
CA VAL A 2 27.55 -64.03 7.27
C VAL A 2 26.91 -62.75 7.82
N ASP A 3 27.35 -61.64 7.29
CA ASP A 3 26.60 -60.40 7.27
C ASP A 3 26.77 -59.76 5.89
N ASP A 4 25.63 -59.52 5.26
CA ASP A 4 25.54 -58.95 3.92
C ASP A 4 24.71 -57.67 4.00
N SER A 5 25.35 -56.55 3.84
CA SER A 5 24.72 -55.24 3.79
C SER A 5 24.84 -54.59 2.41
N SER A 6 23.82 -54.77 1.60
CA SER A 6 23.65 -54.10 0.31
C SER A 6 23.33 -52.59 0.48
N ARG A 7 24.23 -51.72 0.07
CA ARG A 7 24.02 -50.29 -0.13
C ARG A 7 23.49 -50.03 -1.54
N SER A 8 22.29 -49.49 -1.66
CA SER A 8 21.77 -48.92 -2.88
C SER A 8 22.31 -47.50 -3.11
N VAL A 9 23.01 -47.32 -4.21
CA VAL A 9 23.49 -46.01 -4.70
C VAL A 9 22.41 -45.41 -5.60
N HIS A 10 21.94 -44.22 -5.28
CA HIS A 10 21.12 -43.44 -6.18
C HIS A 10 22.01 -42.52 -7.03
N PRO A 11 21.77 -42.40 -8.36
CA PRO A 11 22.57 -41.53 -9.21
C PRO A 11 22.09 -40.07 -9.14
N SER A 12 23.05 -39.15 -9.23
CA SER A 12 22.92 -37.71 -9.24
C SER A 12 22.33 -37.20 -10.57
N ARG A 13 21.50 -36.19 -10.46
CA ARG A 13 20.97 -35.41 -11.60
C ARG A 13 22.08 -34.58 -12.23
N ARG A 14 22.59 -35.03 -13.35
CA ARG A 14 23.20 -34.23 -14.44
C ARG A 14 23.21 -35.10 -15.69
N GLU A 15 22.57 -34.57 -16.74
CA GLU A 15 22.60 -34.99 -18.15
C GLU A 15 21.21 -35.23 -18.73
N PHE A 16 20.67 -34.14 -19.28
CA PHE A 16 19.84 -34.19 -20.48
C PHE A 16 19.91 -32.80 -21.16
N LEU A 17 20.80 -32.71 -22.12
CA LEU A 17 20.80 -31.68 -23.14
C LEU A 17 21.02 -32.30 -24.50
N TYR A 18 20.29 -31.77 -25.47
CA TYR A 18 20.38 -31.90 -26.94
C TYR A 18 19.64 -33.07 -27.63
N ALA A 19 18.59 -32.74 -28.37
CA ALA A 19 18.60 -32.78 -29.83
C ALA A 19 17.22 -32.56 -30.48
N GLY A 20 17.20 -31.78 -31.50
CA GLY A 20 16.28 -31.83 -32.64
C GLY A 20 15.13 -30.79 -32.62
N GLY A 21 15.04 -29.82 -33.51
CA GLY A 21 15.03 -29.80 -34.90
C GLY A 21 14.09 -28.68 -35.37
N THR A 22 14.55 -27.78 -36.18
CA THR A 22 13.96 -26.63 -36.84
C THR A 22 12.66 -26.91 -37.63
N ALA A 23 11.65 -26.01 -37.50
CA ALA A 23 10.80 -25.63 -38.64
C ALA A 23 10.35 -24.17 -38.44
N ALA A 24 10.84 -23.30 -39.29
CA ALA A 24 10.44 -21.91 -39.40
C ALA A 24 9.14 -21.79 -40.20
N LEU A 25 8.13 -21.10 -39.65
CA LEU A 25 7.05 -20.48 -40.43
C LEU A 25 7.06 -18.98 -40.13
N ALA A 26 7.51 -18.20 -41.10
CA ALA A 26 7.43 -16.76 -41.08
C ALA A 26 5.98 -16.33 -41.40
N VAL A 27 5.33 -15.66 -40.44
CA VAL A 27 4.15 -14.83 -40.70
C VAL A 27 4.54 -13.41 -40.32
N SER A 28 4.68 -12.58 -41.35
CA SER A 28 4.90 -11.14 -41.24
C SER A 28 3.61 -10.47 -40.74
N LEU A 29 3.60 -9.95 -39.52
CA LEU A 29 2.63 -8.96 -39.05
C LEU A 29 3.37 -7.71 -38.63
N GLY A 30 2.86 -6.58 -39.08
CA GLY A 30 3.48 -5.27 -39.07
C GLY A 30 4.02 -4.83 -37.71
N ALA A 31 5.27 -4.39 -37.74
CA ALA A 31 5.93 -3.79 -36.62
C ALA A 31 5.35 -2.38 -36.38
N SER A 32 4.55 -2.23 -35.35
CA SER A 32 4.42 -0.95 -34.67
C SER A 32 5.67 -0.78 -33.82
N SER A 33 6.43 0.26 -34.12
CA SER A 33 7.68 0.63 -33.46
C SER A 33 7.41 1.03 -32.01
N THR A 34 7.60 0.09 -31.08
CA THR A 34 7.89 0.41 -29.69
C THR A 34 9.30 1.04 -29.63
N PRO A 35 9.51 2.14 -28.91
CA PRO A 35 10.85 2.71 -28.79
C PRO A 35 11.75 1.72 -28.05
N ALA A 36 12.87 1.38 -28.68
CA ALA A 36 13.96 0.61 -28.11
C ALA A 36 14.70 1.46 -27.05
N LEU A 37 14.21 1.42 -25.79
CA LEU A 37 14.87 2.03 -24.61
C LEU A 37 15.23 1.00 -23.52
N ALA A 38 15.16 -0.30 -23.81
CA ALA A 38 15.36 -1.34 -22.80
C ALA A 38 16.72 -2.06 -22.88
N GLU A 39 17.73 -1.49 -23.53
CA GLU A 39 19.07 -2.08 -23.55
C GLU A 39 20.01 -1.32 -22.62
N ASN A 40 20.46 -2.00 -21.56
CA ASN A 40 21.54 -1.62 -20.64
C ASN A 40 21.24 -0.67 -19.46
N ARG A 41 20.11 -0.76 -18.78
CA ARG A 41 20.03 -0.24 -17.41
C ARG A 41 20.62 -1.29 -16.44
N ALA A 42 21.55 -0.83 -15.57
CA ALA A 42 22.09 -1.64 -14.49
C ALA A 42 20.93 -2.22 -13.66
N SER A 43 21.01 -3.51 -13.33
CA SER A 43 20.01 -4.15 -12.47
C SER A 43 20.32 -3.80 -11.02
N TYR A 44 19.45 -3.01 -10.38
CA TYR A 44 19.53 -2.66 -8.97
C TYR A 44 18.71 -3.64 -8.15
N VAL A 45 19.17 -3.97 -6.93
CA VAL A 45 18.44 -4.84 -6.01
C VAL A 45 18.06 -4.05 -4.76
N ARG A 46 16.77 -3.81 -4.57
CA ARG A 46 16.22 -3.26 -3.33
C ARG A 46 16.22 -4.34 -2.26
N MET A 47 16.99 -4.14 -1.19
CA MET A 47 17.20 -5.11 -0.11
C MET A 47 16.27 -4.85 1.07
N SER A 48 15.97 -5.89 1.85
CA SER A 48 15.29 -5.72 3.14
C SER A 48 16.17 -4.96 4.12
N LEU A 49 15.57 -4.02 4.89
CA LEU A 49 16.26 -3.33 5.99
C LEU A 49 16.77 -4.28 7.08
N SER A 50 16.16 -5.46 7.21
CA SER A 50 16.60 -6.49 8.16
C SER A 50 17.81 -7.31 7.67
N ASP A 51 18.19 -7.20 6.40
CA ASP A 51 19.42 -7.81 5.89
C ASP A 51 20.64 -6.94 6.27
N ARG A 52 21.65 -7.58 6.86
CA ARG A 52 22.92 -6.89 7.21
C ARG A 52 23.61 -6.24 6.00
N LYS A 53 23.40 -6.78 4.80
CA LYS A 53 23.93 -6.20 3.56
C LYS A 53 23.30 -4.84 3.19
N ALA A 54 22.13 -4.54 3.75
CA ALA A 54 21.50 -3.24 3.55
C ALA A 54 22.17 -2.09 4.32
N ALA A 55 23.17 -2.37 5.17
CA ALA A 55 23.84 -1.35 5.98
C ALA A 55 24.52 -0.25 5.14
N GLU A 56 25.17 -0.63 4.03
CA GLU A 56 25.80 0.31 3.10
C GLU A 56 24.75 1.17 2.38
N THR A 57 23.73 0.54 1.83
CA THR A 57 22.60 1.22 1.17
C THR A 57 21.91 2.20 2.13
N LEU A 58 21.73 1.80 3.40
CA LEU A 58 21.15 2.67 4.42
C LEU A 58 22.04 3.87 4.74
N GLN A 59 23.37 3.70 4.73
CA GLN A 59 24.32 4.80 4.89
C GLN A 59 24.24 5.78 3.70
N ASN A 60 24.18 5.26 2.48
CA ASN A 60 23.99 6.07 1.28
C ASN A 60 22.66 6.84 1.31
N TYR A 61 21.59 6.20 1.83
CA TYR A 61 20.31 6.86 2.02
C TYR A 61 20.40 8.04 3.01
N ARG A 62 21.09 7.87 4.16
CA ARG A 62 21.33 8.97 5.10
C ARG A 62 22.07 10.14 4.44
N GLU A 63 23.06 9.83 3.63
CA GLU A 63 23.81 10.85 2.89
C GLU A 63 22.91 11.60 1.90
N ALA A 64 22.08 10.88 1.14
CA ALA A 64 21.14 11.48 0.22
C ALA A 64 20.14 12.42 0.93
N VAL A 65 19.54 11.98 2.03
CA VAL A 65 18.65 12.81 2.87
C VAL A 65 19.38 14.05 3.36
N ALA A 66 20.60 13.89 3.90
CA ALA A 66 21.40 15.03 4.41
C ALA A 66 21.76 16.04 3.32
N VAL A 67 22.01 15.59 2.08
CA VAL A 67 22.23 16.46 0.93
C VAL A 67 20.95 17.19 0.55
N MET A 68 19.83 16.47 0.40
CA MET A 68 18.54 17.04 0.00
C MET A 68 18.02 18.09 0.99
N LEU A 69 18.23 17.89 2.30
CA LEU A 69 17.86 18.86 3.35
C LEU A 69 18.63 20.18 3.24
N LYS A 70 19.82 20.19 2.62
CA LYS A 70 20.68 21.37 2.43
C LYS A 70 20.48 22.06 1.08
N LEU A 71 19.79 21.43 0.15
CA LEU A 71 19.51 22.08 -1.14
C LEU A 71 18.63 23.32 -0.94
N PRO A 72 18.83 24.38 -1.73
CA PRO A 72 17.98 25.56 -1.64
C PRO A 72 16.53 25.23 -2.01
N PRO A 73 15.54 25.97 -1.52
CA PRO A 73 14.11 25.77 -1.85
C PRO A 73 13.79 25.87 -3.35
N THR A 74 14.68 26.46 -4.15
CA THR A 74 14.58 26.55 -5.60
C THR A 74 14.98 25.28 -6.33
N ASP A 75 15.76 24.38 -5.72
CA ASP A 75 16.10 23.08 -6.31
C ASP A 75 14.91 22.12 -6.14
N PRO A 76 14.35 21.57 -7.24
CA PRO A 76 13.23 20.64 -7.16
C PRO A 76 13.53 19.36 -6.35
N ARG A 77 14.81 19.00 -6.16
CA ARG A 77 15.26 17.85 -5.37
C ARG A 77 15.43 18.16 -3.89
N ASN A 78 15.16 19.40 -3.44
CA ASN A 78 15.10 19.71 -2.01
C ASN A 78 14.12 18.76 -1.31
N TRP A 79 14.45 18.28 -0.11
CA TRP A 79 13.69 17.26 0.62
C TRP A 79 12.19 17.58 0.73
N TYR A 80 11.87 18.81 1.08
CA TYR A 80 10.46 19.25 1.24
C TYR A 80 9.77 19.43 -0.10
N ARG A 81 10.52 19.82 -1.15
CA ARG A 81 9.99 19.89 -2.53
C ARG A 81 9.59 18.51 -3.05
N ILE A 82 10.41 17.50 -2.78
CA ILE A 82 10.08 16.10 -3.08
C ILE A 82 8.81 15.70 -2.33
N ALA A 83 8.71 15.99 -1.03
CA ALA A 83 7.51 15.67 -0.26
C ALA A 83 6.24 16.36 -0.79
N PHE A 84 6.36 17.55 -1.34
CA PHE A 84 5.23 18.27 -1.95
C PHE A 84 4.65 17.58 -3.17
N ILE A 85 5.43 16.82 -3.94
CA ILE A 85 4.93 16.04 -5.08
C ILE A 85 3.81 15.11 -4.60
N HIS A 86 3.97 14.49 -3.43
CA HIS A 86 2.94 13.64 -2.84
C HIS A 86 1.69 14.45 -2.46
N LEU A 87 1.83 15.60 -1.80
CA LEU A 87 0.69 16.48 -1.50
C LEU A 87 -0.05 16.93 -2.75
N LEU A 88 0.68 17.24 -3.83
CA LEU A 88 0.11 17.76 -5.08
C LEU A 88 -0.66 16.70 -5.87
N ASP A 89 -0.19 15.44 -5.89
CA ASP A 89 -0.57 14.53 -6.98
C ASP A 89 -0.84 13.07 -6.56
N CYS A 90 -0.56 12.64 -5.31
CA CYS A 90 -0.65 11.22 -4.97
C CYS A 90 -2.09 10.68 -4.99
N PRO A 91 -2.36 9.56 -5.65
CA PRO A 91 -3.63 8.84 -5.57
C PRO A 91 -3.71 7.98 -4.32
N HIS A 92 -4.89 7.95 -3.70
CA HIS A 92 -5.26 7.01 -2.66
C HIS A 92 -6.71 6.55 -2.85
N GLY A 93 -7.01 5.28 -2.53
CA GLY A 93 -8.35 4.72 -2.68
C GLY A 93 -8.80 4.57 -4.13
N ASN A 94 -7.87 4.29 -5.03
CA ASN A 94 -8.17 3.99 -6.43
C ASN A 94 -7.05 3.22 -7.12
N TRP A 95 -7.33 2.68 -8.28
CA TRP A 95 -6.47 1.79 -9.06
C TRP A 95 -5.14 2.40 -9.56
N TRP A 96 -4.89 3.70 -9.37
CA TRP A 96 -3.63 4.36 -9.68
C TRP A 96 -2.68 4.50 -8.48
N PHE A 97 -3.10 4.06 -7.30
CA PHE A 97 -2.26 4.07 -6.10
C PHE A 97 -0.89 3.42 -6.33
N LEU A 98 -0.87 2.20 -6.87
CA LEU A 98 0.36 1.44 -7.07
C LEU A 98 1.31 2.04 -8.13
N PRO A 99 0.86 2.36 -9.38
CA PRO A 99 1.77 2.88 -10.39
C PRO A 99 2.31 4.27 -10.05
N TRP A 100 1.52 5.12 -9.39
CA TRP A 100 1.99 6.43 -8.98
C TRP A 100 3.13 6.32 -7.95
N HIS A 101 2.95 5.52 -6.92
CA HIS A 101 3.98 5.33 -5.88
C HIS A 101 5.22 4.64 -6.43
N ARG A 102 5.10 3.71 -7.39
CA ARG A 102 6.25 3.15 -8.12
C ARG A 102 7.02 4.23 -8.87
N GLY A 103 6.34 5.08 -9.59
CA GLY A 103 6.95 6.22 -10.29
C GLY A 103 7.66 7.16 -9.32
N TYR A 104 7.00 7.53 -8.24
CA TYR A 104 7.55 8.40 -7.21
C TYR A 104 8.82 7.83 -6.56
N LEU A 105 8.80 6.55 -6.18
CA LEU A 105 9.96 5.84 -5.64
C LEU A 105 11.12 5.78 -6.64
N GLY A 106 10.83 5.48 -7.90
CA GLY A 106 11.85 5.33 -8.93
C GLY A 106 12.58 6.64 -9.22
N TRP A 107 11.86 7.73 -9.38
CA TRP A 107 12.46 9.05 -9.60
C TRP A 107 13.18 9.58 -8.37
N PHE A 108 12.64 9.35 -7.17
CA PHE A 108 13.33 9.66 -5.93
C PHE A 108 14.66 8.91 -5.79
N GLU A 109 14.67 7.62 -6.10
CA GLU A 109 15.88 6.78 -6.07
C GLU A 109 16.93 7.26 -7.10
N GLU A 110 16.52 7.68 -8.29
CA GLU A 110 17.42 8.32 -9.26
C GLU A 110 17.99 9.65 -8.73
N ALA A 111 17.16 10.48 -8.10
CA ALA A 111 17.64 11.71 -7.49
C ALA A 111 18.65 11.45 -6.36
N CYS A 112 18.46 10.42 -5.56
CA CYS A 112 19.45 10.00 -4.57
C CYS A 112 20.78 9.63 -5.24
N ARG A 113 20.76 8.77 -6.28
CA ARG A 113 21.97 8.38 -7.04
C ARG A 113 22.73 9.58 -7.57
N GLU A 114 22.05 10.49 -8.24
CA GLU A 114 22.64 11.70 -8.82
C GLU A 114 23.27 12.61 -7.77
N LEU A 115 22.61 12.79 -6.61
CA LEU A 115 23.07 13.69 -5.57
C LEU A 115 24.28 13.19 -4.79
N ILE A 116 24.38 11.88 -4.54
CA ILE A 116 25.49 11.28 -3.79
C ILE A 116 26.58 10.69 -4.69
N GLY A 117 26.34 10.61 -6.02
CA GLY A 117 27.30 10.03 -6.98
C GLY A 117 27.51 8.52 -6.82
N VAL A 118 26.54 7.78 -6.28
CA VAL A 118 26.60 6.33 -6.08
C VAL A 118 25.62 5.65 -7.03
N GLU A 119 26.10 5.27 -8.21
CA GLU A 119 25.28 4.68 -9.28
C GLU A 119 24.60 3.37 -8.87
N SER A 120 25.21 2.60 -7.96
CA SER A 120 24.68 1.32 -7.49
C SER A 120 23.64 1.46 -6.37
N PHE A 121 23.33 2.67 -5.92
CA PHE A 121 22.34 2.87 -4.86
C PHE A 121 20.95 2.39 -5.27
N ALA A 122 20.32 1.60 -4.39
CA ALA A 122 18.92 1.22 -4.48
C ALA A 122 18.25 1.39 -3.12
N LEU A 123 17.00 1.85 -3.10
CA LEU A 123 16.23 2.01 -1.87
C LEU A 123 16.09 0.67 -1.15
N PRO A 124 16.34 0.56 0.15
CA PRO A 124 15.92 -0.61 0.91
C PRO A 124 14.41 -0.61 1.13
N TYR A 125 13.84 -1.74 1.48
CA TYR A 125 12.43 -1.85 1.85
C TYR A 125 12.26 -2.32 3.30
N TRP A 126 11.18 -1.90 3.93
CA TRP A 126 10.82 -2.32 5.29
C TRP A 126 9.81 -3.47 5.23
N ASP A 127 10.30 -4.70 5.42
CA ASP A 127 9.45 -5.89 5.48
C ASP A 127 8.83 -6.06 6.87
N TRP A 128 7.68 -5.45 7.08
CA TRP A 128 6.97 -5.48 8.36
C TRP A 128 6.68 -6.91 8.84
N THR A 129 6.31 -7.79 7.92
CA THR A 129 5.93 -9.18 8.22
C THR A 129 7.13 -10.02 8.66
N ALA A 130 8.28 -9.86 8.02
CA ALA A 130 9.52 -10.55 8.39
C ALA A 130 9.99 -10.13 9.78
N GLU A 131 9.85 -8.85 10.14
CA GLU A 131 10.20 -8.37 11.46
C GLU A 131 9.28 -8.91 12.56
N LEU A 132 7.97 -9.04 12.29
CA LEU A 132 7.03 -9.71 13.18
C LEU A 132 7.45 -11.15 13.46
N VAL A 133 7.78 -11.91 12.43
CA VAL A 133 8.18 -13.32 12.54
C VAL A 133 9.51 -13.44 13.30
N SER A 134 10.49 -12.59 12.99
CA SER A 134 11.80 -12.60 13.65
C SER A 134 11.74 -12.27 15.13
N ASN A 135 10.78 -11.47 15.54
CA ASN A 135 10.56 -11.07 16.94
C ASN A 135 9.57 -11.99 17.68
N GLY A 136 9.21 -13.14 17.12
CA GLY A 136 8.29 -14.10 17.74
C GLY A 136 6.87 -13.58 17.89
N GLY A 137 6.43 -12.69 16.99
CA GLY A 137 5.12 -12.04 17.05
C GLY A 137 4.99 -10.95 18.13
N GLN A 138 6.10 -10.60 18.81
CA GLN A 138 6.12 -9.57 19.82
C GLN A 138 6.59 -8.24 19.21
N TYR A 139 5.72 -7.25 19.25
CA TYR A 139 5.99 -5.83 18.99
C TYR A 139 6.84 -5.52 17.76
N LEU A 140 6.18 -5.29 16.63
CA LEU A 140 6.80 -4.57 15.54
C LEU A 140 7.21 -3.18 16.06
N THR A 141 8.47 -2.86 15.92
CA THR A 141 9.00 -1.52 16.22
C THR A 141 9.45 -0.88 14.92
N ILE A 142 9.48 0.44 14.90
CA ILE A 142 10.17 1.17 13.82
C ILE A 142 11.61 0.65 13.74
N PRO A 143 12.16 0.36 12.54
CA PRO A 143 13.55 -0.10 12.42
C PRO A 143 14.52 0.80 13.20
N PRO A 144 15.49 0.25 13.95
CA PRO A 144 16.33 1.02 14.88
C PRO A 144 17.01 2.24 14.26
N SER A 145 17.35 2.17 12.97
CA SER A 145 17.95 3.27 12.22
C SER A 145 17.04 4.48 12.07
N PHE A 146 15.74 4.29 12.19
CA PHE A 146 14.70 5.32 12.09
C PHE A 146 14.08 5.68 13.44
N ALA A 147 14.20 4.82 14.45
CA ALA A 147 13.55 5.00 15.75
C ALA A 147 14.25 6.02 16.64
N ASN A 148 15.57 6.20 16.49
CA ASN A 148 16.36 7.11 17.34
C ASN A 148 16.10 8.57 16.97
N PRO A 149 15.58 9.43 17.89
CA PRO A 149 15.34 10.84 17.63
C PRO A 149 16.59 11.64 17.22
N ASN A 150 17.79 11.16 17.54
CA ASN A 150 19.04 11.78 17.13
C ASN A 150 19.56 11.26 15.77
N SER A 151 18.86 10.30 15.15
CA SER A 151 19.21 9.83 13.80
C SER A 151 18.93 10.90 12.77
N GLU A 152 19.79 11.04 11.77
CA GLU A 152 19.58 11.89 10.59
C GLU A 152 18.30 11.49 9.81
N LEU A 153 17.77 10.30 10.05
CA LEU A 153 16.54 9.78 9.46
C LEU A 153 15.31 9.97 10.35
N HIS A 154 15.38 10.86 11.36
CA HIS A 154 14.27 11.12 12.26
C HIS A 154 13.79 12.57 12.17
N PRO A 155 12.50 12.86 11.91
CA PRO A 155 11.99 14.23 11.77
C PRO A 155 12.16 15.11 13.04
N SER A 156 12.36 14.50 14.21
CA SER A 156 12.65 15.25 15.46
C SER A 156 14.13 15.59 15.63
N ASN A 157 15.02 15.18 14.72
CA ASN A 157 16.43 15.54 14.77
C ASN A 157 16.58 17.07 14.64
N PRO A 158 17.40 17.74 15.51
CA PRO A 158 17.57 19.18 15.46
C PRO A 158 18.01 19.73 14.09
N ALA A 159 18.84 18.98 13.35
CA ALA A 159 19.26 19.39 12.01
C ALA A 159 18.09 19.34 11.01
N PHE A 160 17.18 18.38 11.17
CA PHE A 160 15.96 18.27 10.37
C PHE A 160 15.03 19.47 10.61
N ILE A 161 14.80 19.80 11.88
CA ILE A 161 13.97 20.95 12.28
C ILE A 161 14.57 22.26 11.76
N ALA A 162 15.87 22.48 11.96
CA ALA A 162 16.56 23.69 11.48
C ALA A 162 16.51 23.82 9.95
N SER A 163 16.61 22.72 9.21
CA SER A 163 16.48 22.73 7.74
C SER A 163 15.07 23.10 7.29
N PHE A 164 14.05 22.65 8.03
CA PHE A 164 12.67 23.02 7.73
C PHE A 164 12.42 24.51 7.99
N GLU A 165 12.89 25.05 9.10
CA GLU A 165 12.76 26.49 9.39
C GLU A 165 13.41 27.33 8.30
N ALA A 166 14.63 26.97 7.90
CA ALA A 166 15.34 27.64 6.82
C ALA A 166 14.61 27.53 5.46
N PHE A 167 14.01 26.38 5.18
CA PHE A 167 13.17 26.18 4.00
C PHE A 167 11.91 27.04 4.02
N ARG A 168 11.16 27.03 5.13
CA ARG A 168 9.92 27.80 5.31
C ARG A 168 10.15 29.30 5.09
N ASP A 169 11.22 29.85 5.70
CA ASP A 169 11.51 31.28 5.64
C ASP A 169 11.86 31.78 4.22
N GLN A 170 12.27 30.89 3.33
CA GLN A 170 12.68 31.20 1.96
C GLN A 170 11.69 30.76 0.89
N PHE A 171 10.66 29.99 1.25
CA PHE A 171 9.86 29.26 0.25
C PHE A 171 8.71 30.05 -0.39
N SER A 172 8.27 31.16 0.18
CA SER A 172 7.12 31.92 -0.36
C SER A 172 7.28 32.32 -1.83
N LYS A 173 8.47 32.83 -2.20
CA LYS A 173 8.77 33.19 -3.59
C LYS A 173 8.91 31.96 -4.49
N PRO A 174 9.69 30.93 -4.15
CA PRO A 174 9.72 29.68 -4.91
C PRO A 174 8.36 29.02 -5.15
N VAL A 175 7.42 29.10 -4.22
CA VAL A 175 6.03 28.61 -4.43
C VAL A 175 5.34 29.43 -5.51
N ALA A 176 5.39 30.75 -5.45
CA ALA A 176 4.80 31.61 -6.47
C ALA A 176 5.43 31.37 -7.86
N ASP A 177 6.75 31.25 -7.92
CA ASP A 177 7.48 30.95 -9.17
C ASP A 177 7.10 29.55 -9.72
N PHE A 178 6.93 28.54 -8.83
CA PHE A 178 6.45 27.21 -9.21
C PHE A 178 5.07 27.28 -9.86
N TYR A 179 4.09 27.92 -9.21
CA TYR A 179 2.74 28.05 -9.77
C TYR A 179 2.71 28.84 -11.06
N ALA A 180 3.55 29.88 -11.20
CA ALA A 180 3.68 30.63 -12.46
C ALA A 180 4.27 29.79 -13.62
N SER A 181 4.98 28.71 -13.31
CA SER A 181 5.56 27.80 -14.30
C SER A 181 4.63 26.66 -14.73
N LEU A 182 3.50 26.45 -14.05
CA LEU A 182 2.61 25.33 -14.32
C LEU A 182 1.82 25.51 -15.62
N SER A 183 1.65 24.42 -16.35
CA SER A 183 0.75 24.33 -17.50
C SER A 183 -0.73 24.41 -17.06
N GLN A 184 -1.63 24.68 -18.02
CA GLN A 184 -3.07 24.66 -17.77
C GLN A 184 -3.55 23.27 -17.34
N ASP A 185 -2.96 22.19 -17.86
CA ASP A 185 -3.31 20.83 -17.44
C ASP A 185 -2.90 20.57 -15.99
N GLN A 186 -1.70 20.99 -15.58
CA GLN A 186 -1.27 20.90 -14.18
C GLN A 186 -2.17 21.71 -13.25
N LEU A 187 -2.52 22.93 -13.60
CA LEU A 187 -3.44 23.76 -12.81
C LEU A 187 -4.83 23.12 -12.70
N LYS A 188 -5.30 22.47 -13.77
CA LYS A 188 -6.57 21.73 -13.75
C LYS A 188 -6.52 20.54 -12.81
N GLU A 189 -5.42 19.78 -12.79
CA GLU A 189 -5.24 18.67 -11.83
C GLU A 189 -5.22 19.19 -10.39
N LEU A 190 -4.47 20.25 -10.10
CA LEU A 190 -4.44 20.87 -8.78
C LEU A 190 -5.81 21.41 -8.34
N GLY A 191 -6.63 21.86 -9.30
CA GLY A 191 -8.00 22.29 -9.05
C GLY A 191 -8.91 21.20 -8.47
N LYS A 192 -8.68 19.94 -8.86
CA LYS A 192 -9.38 18.78 -8.29
C LYS A 192 -9.08 18.59 -6.79
N ARG A 193 -7.95 19.12 -6.31
CA ARG A 193 -7.50 19.07 -4.91
C ARG A 193 -7.73 20.39 -4.16
N ALA A 194 -8.35 21.38 -4.77
CA ALA A 194 -8.52 22.73 -4.20
C ALA A 194 -7.18 23.38 -3.76
N ILE A 195 -6.13 23.15 -4.53
CA ILE A 195 -4.78 23.74 -4.35
C ILE A 195 -4.25 24.34 -5.66
N SER A 196 -5.13 24.96 -6.46
CA SER A 196 -4.77 25.54 -7.75
C SER A 196 -4.06 26.90 -7.65
N THR A 197 -3.97 27.47 -6.45
CA THR A 197 -3.27 28.73 -6.20
C THR A 197 -2.19 28.57 -5.12
N PRO A 198 -1.14 29.45 -5.11
CA PRO A 198 -0.14 29.47 -4.05
C PRO A 198 -0.73 29.59 -2.64
N ASP A 199 -1.77 30.40 -2.49
CA ASP A 199 -2.40 30.64 -1.18
C ASP A 199 -3.16 29.39 -0.69
N GLU A 200 -3.90 28.71 -1.56
CA GLU A 200 -4.58 27.45 -1.24
C GLU A 200 -3.58 26.37 -0.87
N PHE A 201 -2.53 26.20 -1.67
CA PHE A 201 -1.45 25.25 -1.38
C PHE A 201 -0.80 25.55 -0.03
N TRP A 202 -0.47 26.82 0.21
CA TRP A 202 0.23 27.22 1.42
C TRP A 202 -0.64 27.01 2.67
N LYS A 203 -1.92 27.32 2.57
CA LYS A 203 -2.89 27.05 3.64
C LYS A 203 -2.94 25.57 4.00
N GLN A 204 -3.07 24.68 3.01
CA GLN A 204 -3.12 23.24 3.25
C GLN A 204 -1.78 22.71 3.78
N SER A 205 -0.66 23.08 3.16
CA SER A 205 0.66 22.59 3.58
C SER A 205 1.06 23.08 4.98
N THR A 206 0.69 24.31 5.36
CA THR A 206 1.00 24.85 6.69
C THR A 206 0.35 24.02 7.79
N ASP A 207 -0.91 23.64 7.64
CA ASP A 207 -1.61 22.80 8.62
C ASP A 207 -0.94 21.41 8.75
N LEU A 208 -0.41 20.87 7.65
CA LEU A 208 0.25 19.57 7.62
C LEU A 208 1.69 19.58 8.18
N PHE A 209 2.32 20.75 8.30
CA PHE A 209 3.65 20.86 8.92
C PHE A 209 3.64 20.89 10.45
N PHE A 210 2.49 20.89 11.09
CA PHE A 210 2.39 20.83 12.55
C PHE A 210 3.15 19.67 13.20
N PRO A 211 3.27 18.48 12.58
CA PRO A 211 4.03 17.38 13.16
C PRO A 211 5.55 17.57 13.24
N ILE A 212 6.12 18.68 12.71
CA ILE A 212 7.56 18.89 12.79
C ILE A 212 8.04 18.87 14.26
N GLY A 213 9.05 18.08 14.54
CA GLY A 213 9.55 17.86 15.88
C GLY A 213 8.75 16.87 16.73
N GLN A 214 7.62 16.36 16.26
CA GLN A 214 6.89 15.30 16.95
C GLN A 214 7.63 13.96 16.82
N ALA A 215 7.74 13.23 17.93
CA ALA A 215 8.31 11.91 17.93
C ALA A 215 7.37 10.92 17.19
N ARG A 216 7.96 10.01 16.45
CA ARG A 216 7.24 8.81 15.98
C ARG A 216 6.81 7.97 17.18
N GLN A 217 5.72 7.24 17.03
CA GLN A 217 5.35 6.22 18.01
C GLN A 217 6.37 5.08 17.95
N SER A 218 6.90 4.68 19.11
CA SER A 218 7.94 3.64 19.17
C SER A 218 7.38 2.23 19.23
N ASN A 219 6.15 2.07 19.73
CA ASN A 219 5.49 0.80 19.91
C ASN A 219 4.21 0.78 19.08
N PHE A 220 4.05 -0.25 18.27
CA PHE A 220 2.85 -0.45 17.49
C PHE A 220 1.79 -1.20 18.28
N ASP A 221 0.53 -0.80 18.07
CA ASP A 221 -0.63 -1.45 18.66
C ASP A 221 -0.96 -2.78 17.95
N VAL A 222 -1.81 -3.58 18.56
CA VAL A 222 -2.24 -4.87 17.98
C VAL A 222 -2.92 -4.71 16.63
N PRO A 223 -3.75 -3.67 16.38
CA PRO A 223 -4.27 -3.38 15.04
C PRO A 223 -3.19 -3.29 13.96
N MET A 224 -2.10 -2.59 14.23
CA MET A 224 -0.98 -2.52 13.28
C MET A 224 -0.33 -3.90 13.07
N LEU A 225 -0.07 -4.65 14.15
CA LEU A 225 0.53 -5.98 14.09
C LEU A 225 -0.32 -6.95 13.25
N ASN A 226 -1.64 -6.91 13.41
CA ASN A 226 -2.56 -7.73 12.63
C ASN A 226 -2.57 -7.33 11.15
N SER A 227 -2.63 -6.03 10.87
CA SER A 227 -2.68 -5.49 9.50
C SER A 227 -1.45 -5.86 8.68
N VAL A 228 -0.26 -5.93 9.29
CA VAL A 228 0.99 -6.33 8.62
C VAL A 228 1.31 -7.82 8.80
N GLY A 229 0.43 -8.57 9.45
CA GLY A 229 0.58 -10.01 9.68
C GLY A 229 0.57 -10.81 8.38
N LEU A 230 1.25 -11.98 8.40
CA LEU A 230 1.41 -12.80 7.21
C LEU A 230 0.06 -13.21 6.61
N THR A 231 -0.95 -13.53 7.44
CA THR A 231 -2.28 -13.93 6.96
C THR A 231 -2.98 -12.82 6.20
N THR A 232 -2.90 -11.56 6.67
CA THR A 232 -3.46 -10.39 5.99
C THR A 232 -2.76 -10.17 4.64
N ILE A 233 -1.42 -10.22 4.63
CA ILE A 233 -0.63 -10.10 3.39
C ILE A 233 -0.97 -11.21 2.40
N LEU A 234 -1.07 -12.46 2.84
CA LEU A 234 -1.43 -13.58 1.96
C LEU A 234 -2.87 -13.47 1.45
N THR A 235 -3.79 -12.94 2.25
CA THR A 235 -5.16 -12.68 1.82
C THR A 235 -5.18 -11.62 0.72
N SER A 236 -4.43 -10.51 0.87
CA SER A 236 -4.28 -9.50 -0.19
C SER A 236 -3.67 -10.09 -1.48
N LEU A 237 -2.58 -10.85 -1.34
CA LEU A 237 -1.91 -11.48 -2.48
C LEU A 237 -2.76 -12.57 -3.17
N ALA A 238 -3.83 -13.04 -2.55
CA ALA A 238 -4.72 -14.04 -3.15
C ALA A 238 -5.58 -13.48 -4.29
N ALA A 239 -5.86 -12.17 -4.31
CA ALA A 239 -6.65 -11.52 -5.35
C ALA A 239 -6.24 -11.95 -6.77
N THR A 240 -7.23 -12.23 -7.63
CA THR A 240 -7.01 -12.78 -8.98
C THR A 240 -7.09 -11.71 -10.07
N HIS A 241 -7.67 -10.56 -9.76
CA HIS A 241 -7.81 -9.40 -10.65
C HIS A 241 -7.05 -8.20 -10.12
N PHE A 242 -6.52 -7.36 -11.01
CA PHE A 242 -5.90 -6.09 -10.60
C PHE A 242 -6.95 -5.13 -10.04
N VAL A 243 -8.07 -5.00 -10.71
CA VAL A 243 -9.21 -4.20 -10.26
C VAL A 243 -10.42 -5.09 -10.08
N GLY A 244 -11.12 -4.92 -8.96
CA GLY A 244 -12.36 -5.62 -8.67
C GLY A 244 -13.55 -5.09 -9.47
N ASP A 245 -14.70 -5.69 -9.25
CA ASP A 245 -15.99 -5.22 -9.75
C ASP A 245 -16.97 -4.98 -8.57
N GLU A 246 -18.26 -4.85 -8.85
CA GLU A 246 -19.27 -4.65 -7.80
C GLU A 246 -19.32 -5.79 -6.76
N SER A 247 -18.90 -6.99 -7.14
CA SER A 247 -19.04 -8.21 -6.34
C SER A 247 -17.72 -8.71 -5.75
N VAL A 248 -16.59 -8.44 -6.39
CA VAL A 248 -15.28 -9.00 -6.05
C VAL A 248 -14.26 -7.89 -5.83
N ALA A 249 -13.43 -8.01 -4.79
CA ALA A 249 -12.31 -7.10 -4.56
C ALA A 249 -11.14 -7.38 -5.53
N GLY A 250 -10.41 -6.33 -5.91
CA GLY A 250 -9.16 -6.43 -6.67
C GLY A 250 -7.94 -6.40 -5.77
N PHE A 251 -6.77 -6.40 -6.40
CA PHE A 251 -5.47 -6.20 -5.73
C PHE A 251 -5.06 -4.71 -5.71
N GLY A 252 -5.48 -3.94 -6.71
CA GLY A 252 -4.98 -2.58 -6.99
C GLY A 252 -5.99 -1.47 -6.69
N SER A 253 -6.89 -1.68 -5.74
CA SER A 253 -7.97 -0.74 -5.38
C SER A 253 -9.01 -0.53 -6.51
N GLY A 254 -10.01 0.32 -6.30
CA GLY A 254 -11.17 0.45 -7.17
C GLY A 254 -10.96 1.38 -8.36
N LYS A 255 -11.81 1.23 -9.38
CA LYS A 255 -11.86 2.15 -10.52
C LYS A 255 -12.27 3.55 -10.09
N ALA A 256 -11.66 4.56 -10.70
CA ALA A 256 -12.01 5.95 -10.53
C ALA A 256 -11.94 6.69 -11.87
N GLU A 257 -12.56 7.85 -11.96
CA GLU A 257 -12.51 8.72 -13.15
C GLU A 257 -11.24 9.59 -13.18
N SER A 258 -10.60 9.78 -12.03
CA SER A 258 -9.37 10.54 -11.85
C SER A 258 -8.58 9.96 -10.68
N HIS A 259 -7.26 10.04 -10.74
CA HIS A 259 -6.38 9.59 -9.65
C HIS A 259 -6.53 10.42 -8.36
N HIS A 260 -7.26 11.53 -8.38
CA HIS A 260 -7.63 12.32 -7.20
C HIS A 260 -8.94 11.84 -6.53
N GLU A 261 -9.68 10.93 -7.13
CA GLU A 261 -10.94 10.41 -6.60
C GLU A 261 -10.69 9.21 -5.69
N VAL A 262 -11.36 9.17 -4.54
CA VAL A 262 -11.33 8.02 -3.62
C VAL A 262 -12.59 7.20 -3.85
N THR A 263 -12.44 5.92 -4.22
CA THR A 263 -13.57 5.01 -4.50
C THR A 263 -13.52 3.74 -3.66
N GLU A 264 -12.45 2.98 -3.74
CA GLU A 264 -12.27 1.73 -3.01
C GLU A 264 -10.79 1.54 -2.64
N GLN A 265 -10.55 1.10 -1.41
CA GLN A 265 -9.26 0.66 -0.93
C GLN A 265 -9.25 -0.86 -0.80
N ASP A 266 -8.33 -1.53 -1.50
CA ASP A 266 -8.08 -2.95 -1.35
C ASP A 266 -7.50 -3.30 0.03
N ILE A 267 -7.24 -4.58 0.28
CA ILE A 267 -6.66 -5.01 1.56
C ILE A 267 -5.28 -4.37 1.78
N LEU A 268 -4.43 -4.29 0.75
CA LEU A 268 -3.08 -3.78 0.88
C LEU A 268 -3.06 -2.30 1.27
N GLU A 269 -3.96 -1.51 0.70
CA GLU A 269 -4.08 -0.08 1.00
C GLU A 269 -4.83 0.17 2.31
N SER A 270 -5.99 -0.48 2.53
CA SER A 270 -6.87 -0.22 3.68
C SER A 270 -6.27 -0.67 5.02
N GLU A 271 -5.49 -1.76 5.03
CA GLU A 271 -4.92 -2.35 6.24
C GLU A 271 -3.41 -2.08 6.37
N PRO A 272 -2.48 -2.77 5.69
CA PRO A 272 -1.05 -2.56 5.93
C PRO A 272 -0.61 -1.12 5.68
N HIS A 273 -1.02 -0.52 4.56
CA HIS A 273 -0.58 0.83 4.21
C HIS A 273 -1.12 1.87 5.19
N ASN A 274 -2.44 2.01 5.32
CA ASN A 274 -3.04 3.06 6.14
C ASN A 274 -2.71 2.90 7.63
N ASN A 275 -2.72 1.66 8.14
CA ASN A 275 -2.43 1.41 9.55
C ASN A 275 -0.95 1.63 9.88
N ALA A 276 -0.01 1.34 8.95
CA ALA A 276 1.40 1.69 9.14
C ALA A 276 1.59 3.21 9.20
N HIS A 277 0.98 3.95 8.30
CA HIS A 277 0.99 5.41 8.32
C HIS A 277 0.46 5.98 9.65
N ASN A 278 -0.70 5.51 10.09
CA ASN A 278 -1.33 5.97 11.32
C ASN A 278 -0.54 5.54 12.59
N ALA A 279 0.01 4.33 12.62
CA ALA A 279 0.75 3.81 13.76
C ALA A 279 2.12 4.49 13.93
N VAL A 280 2.83 4.79 12.85
CA VAL A 280 4.07 5.57 12.91
C VAL A 280 3.81 6.99 13.40
N GLY A 281 2.71 7.59 12.98
CA GLY A 281 2.31 8.91 13.43
C GLY A 281 3.14 10.07 12.84
N GLY A 282 3.03 11.24 13.43
CA GLY A 282 3.72 12.43 12.93
C GLY A 282 3.34 12.74 11.49
N PHE A 283 4.32 13.04 10.65
CA PHE A 283 4.11 13.29 9.22
C PHE A 283 3.48 12.11 8.48
N MET A 284 3.76 10.87 8.91
CA MET A 284 3.25 9.68 8.25
C MET A 284 1.72 9.61 8.20
N ARG A 285 1.00 10.35 9.03
CA ARG A 285 -0.48 10.36 9.04
C ARG A 285 -1.13 11.13 7.89
N ASP A 286 -0.36 11.88 7.11
CA ASP A 286 -0.92 12.85 6.17
C ASP A 286 -0.20 12.91 4.83
N PHE A 287 -0.70 13.73 3.92
CA PHE A 287 -0.17 13.89 2.56
C PHE A 287 1.26 14.45 2.48
N LEU A 288 1.80 15.00 3.57
CA LEU A 288 3.23 15.29 3.71
C LEU A 288 4.03 14.14 4.33
N SER A 289 3.50 12.93 4.33
CA SER A 289 4.18 11.74 4.84
C SER A 289 5.60 11.52 4.30
N PRO A 290 5.97 11.91 3.05
CA PRO A 290 7.34 11.78 2.58
C PRO A 290 8.36 12.71 3.27
N VAL A 291 7.91 13.68 4.08
CA VAL A 291 8.81 14.43 4.98
C VAL A 291 9.45 13.48 6.00
N ASP A 292 8.77 12.39 6.36
CA ASP A 292 9.35 11.33 7.17
C ASP A 292 10.17 10.37 6.29
N PRO A 293 11.47 10.21 6.50
CA PRO A 293 12.31 9.33 5.68
C PRO A 293 11.88 7.86 5.68
N LEU A 294 11.11 7.40 6.65
CA LEU A 294 10.59 6.03 6.69
C LEU A 294 9.54 5.76 5.58
N PHE A 295 8.90 6.80 5.06
CA PHE A 295 7.93 6.71 3.97
C PHE A 295 8.44 5.88 2.80
N PHE A 296 9.64 6.18 2.32
CA PHE A 296 10.19 5.52 1.13
C PHE A 296 10.44 4.02 1.35
N MET A 297 10.81 3.63 2.56
CA MET A 297 11.02 2.22 2.93
C MET A 297 9.69 1.46 3.03
N HIS A 298 8.67 2.13 3.57
CA HIS A 298 7.31 1.60 3.66
C HIS A 298 6.71 1.36 2.28
N HIS A 299 6.75 2.38 1.41
CA HIS A 299 6.23 2.27 0.05
C HIS A 299 7.05 1.34 -0.85
N ALA A 300 8.36 1.23 -0.62
CA ALA A 300 9.17 0.21 -1.30
C ALA A 300 8.69 -1.22 -0.98
N ASN A 301 8.18 -1.49 0.24
CA ASN A 301 7.58 -2.78 0.54
C ASN A 301 6.20 -2.98 -0.11
N ILE A 302 5.38 -1.93 -0.21
CA ILE A 302 4.12 -1.95 -0.98
C ILE A 302 4.40 -2.30 -2.45
N ASP A 303 5.36 -1.63 -3.08
CA ASP A 303 5.77 -1.89 -4.46
C ASP A 303 6.35 -3.30 -4.66
N ARG A 304 7.11 -3.82 -3.67
CA ARG A 304 7.58 -5.20 -3.64
C ARG A 304 6.43 -6.21 -3.61
N LEU A 305 5.40 -5.96 -2.80
CA LEU A 305 4.22 -6.83 -2.75
C LEU A 305 3.44 -6.82 -4.06
N TRP A 306 3.39 -5.68 -4.76
CA TRP A 306 2.86 -5.64 -6.12
C TRP A 306 3.69 -6.47 -7.11
N ASP A 307 5.03 -6.47 -6.99
CA ASP A 307 5.87 -7.37 -7.78
C ASP A 307 5.60 -8.86 -7.46
N VAL A 308 5.50 -9.21 -6.17
CA VAL A 308 5.15 -10.58 -5.74
C VAL A 308 3.82 -11.02 -6.35
N TRP A 309 2.79 -10.17 -6.25
CA TRP A 309 1.49 -10.45 -6.85
C TRP A 309 1.57 -10.57 -8.38
N THR A 310 2.28 -9.68 -9.05
CA THR A 310 2.49 -9.72 -10.51
C THR A 310 3.17 -11.03 -10.93
N ARG A 311 4.21 -11.46 -10.23
CA ARG A 311 4.90 -12.74 -10.49
C ARG A 311 3.98 -13.94 -10.25
N LYS A 312 3.14 -13.90 -9.21
CA LYS A 312 2.10 -14.91 -8.97
C LYS A 312 1.10 -14.96 -10.15
N GLN A 313 0.60 -13.82 -10.62
CA GLN A 313 -0.31 -13.75 -11.77
C GLN A 313 0.34 -14.36 -13.02
N ASN A 314 1.57 -13.98 -13.33
CA ASN A 314 2.32 -14.50 -14.48
C ASN A 314 2.54 -16.02 -14.38
N ALA A 315 2.87 -16.55 -13.19
CA ALA A 315 3.03 -17.98 -12.96
C ALA A 315 1.73 -18.77 -13.19
N ARG A 316 0.57 -18.11 -13.05
CA ARG A 316 -0.77 -18.67 -13.27
C ARG A 316 -1.35 -18.34 -14.63
N SER A 317 -0.63 -17.64 -15.50
CA SER A 317 -1.13 -17.11 -16.78
C SER A 317 -2.39 -16.25 -16.62
N LEU A 318 -2.45 -15.46 -15.54
CA LEU A 318 -3.51 -14.51 -15.25
C LEU A 318 -3.05 -13.07 -15.56
N PRO A 319 -3.97 -12.17 -15.89
CA PRO A 319 -3.66 -10.75 -16.07
C PRO A 319 -3.08 -10.12 -14.79
N SER A 320 -2.07 -9.26 -14.94
CA SER A 320 -1.45 -8.51 -13.84
C SER A 320 -1.68 -6.99 -13.92
N LEU A 321 -2.52 -6.56 -14.86
CA LEU A 321 -2.97 -5.18 -15.08
C LEU A 321 -4.46 -5.20 -15.41
N PRO A 322 -5.15 -4.05 -15.42
CA PRO A 322 -6.52 -3.96 -15.93
C PRO A 322 -6.63 -4.52 -17.36
N GLU A 323 -7.82 -4.96 -17.77
CA GLU A 323 -8.05 -5.59 -19.05
C GLU A 323 -8.96 -4.77 -19.97
N GLY A 324 -8.92 -5.04 -21.26
CA GLY A 324 -9.81 -4.44 -22.25
C GLY A 324 -9.72 -2.90 -22.31
N SER A 325 -10.86 -2.23 -22.29
CA SER A 325 -10.95 -0.75 -22.30
C SER A 325 -10.39 -0.11 -21.03
N ASP A 326 -10.43 -0.83 -19.92
CA ASP A 326 -9.94 -0.35 -18.63
C ASP A 326 -8.43 -0.15 -18.65
N LEU A 327 -7.69 -1.05 -19.32
CA LEU A 327 -6.24 -0.90 -19.48
C LEU A 327 -5.89 0.39 -20.20
N ALA A 328 -6.60 0.72 -21.29
CA ALA A 328 -6.36 1.93 -22.04
C ALA A 328 -6.64 3.19 -21.21
N THR A 329 -7.71 3.21 -20.44
CA THR A 329 -8.05 4.30 -19.53
C THR A 329 -6.98 4.44 -18.45
N TRP A 330 -6.65 3.34 -17.77
CA TRP A 330 -5.67 3.31 -16.70
C TRP A 330 -4.29 3.79 -17.14
N GLN A 331 -3.82 3.37 -18.32
CA GLN A 331 -2.51 3.75 -18.85
C GLN A 331 -2.39 5.24 -19.19
N GLN A 332 -3.49 5.90 -19.55
CA GLN A 332 -3.48 7.31 -20.03
C GLN A 332 -3.63 8.33 -18.89
N GLU A 333 -3.91 7.91 -17.65
CA GLU A 333 -4.01 8.84 -16.52
C GLU A 333 -2.74 9.67 -16.38
N PRO A 334 -2.83 11.00 -16.31
CA PRO A 334 -1.66 11.86 -16.28
C PRO A 334 -1.05 11.92 -14.87
N PHE A 335 0.29 11.78 -14.79
CA PHE A 335 1.10 12.03 -13.60
C PHE A 335 2.09 13.15 -13.93
N LEU A 336 1.71 14.39 -13.63
CA LEU A 336 2.31 15.59 -14.21
C LEU A 336 3.35 16.30 -13.34
N PHE A 337 3.57 15.82 -12.11
CA PHE A 337 4.37 16.53 -11.11
C PHE A 337 5.70 15.87 -10.79
N PHE A 338 6.02 14.73 -11.39
CA PHE A 338 7.32 14.09 -11.19
C PHE A 338 8.48 14.92 -11.76
N ILE A 339 9.64 14.71 -11.17
CA ILE A 339 10.93 15.22 -11.66
C ILE A 339 11.87 14.04 -11.88
N ASP A 340 12.80 14.17 -12.83
CA ASP A 340 13.87 13.18 -13.02
C ASP A 340 14.96 13.30 -11.93
N GLY A 341 15.93 12.40 -11.94
CA GLY A 341 17.04 12.41 -10.97
C GLY A 341 17.86 13.70 -10.95
N LYS A 342 17.80 14.51 -12.02
CA LYS A 342 18.48 15.82 -12.13
C LYS A 342 17.58 16.99 -11.73
N GLY A 343 16.35 16.73 -11.31
CA GLY A 343 15.38 17.74 -10.92
C GLY A 343 14.63 18.38 -12.09
N LYS A 344 14.69 17.80 -13.30
CA LYS A 344 13.95 18.31 -14.44
C LYS A 344 12.49 17.82 -14.38
N PRO A 345 11.48 18.71 -14.50
CA PRO A 345 10.07 18.33 -14.54
C PRO A 345 9.73 17.35 -15.67
N LEU A 346 8.82 16.42 -15.40
CA LEU A 346 8.31 15.40 -16.32
C LEU A 346 6.81 15.61 -16.57
N PRO A 347 6.40 16.65 -17.30
CA PRO A 347 4.99 17.07 -17.41
C PRO A 347 4.13 16.17 -18.32
N ASN A 348 4.69 15.12 -18.90
CA ASN A 348 4.00 14.21 -19.80
C ASN A 348 3.94 12.77 -19.27
N GLY A 349 4.25 12.56 -17.98
CA GLY A 349 4.18 11.25 -17.34
C GLY A 349 2.76 10.70 -17.32
N LYS A 350 2.63 9.38 -17.44
CA LYS A 350 1.36 8.66 -17.41
C LYS A 350 1.48 7.41 -16.56
N ALA A 351 0.35 6.94 -16.01
CA ALA A 351 0.31 5.74 -15.22
C ALA A 351 0.91 4.51 -15.92
N GLY A 352 0.68 4.36 -17.23
CA GLY A 352 1.23 3.28 -18.03
C GLY A 352 2.76 3.23 -18.07
N ASP A 353 3.45 4.35 -17.89
CA ASP A 353 4.92 4.42 -17.86
C ASP A 353 5.48 3.67 -16.64
N TYR A 354 4.68 3.49 -15.59
CA TYR A 354 5.06 2.88 -14.32
C TYR A 354 4.40 1.51 -14.07
N ALA A 355 3.81 0.93 -15.11
CA ALA A 355 3.22 -0.41 -15.02
C ALA A 355 4.24 -1.50 -14.64
N HIS A 356 5.49 -1.33 -15.03
CA HIS A 356 6.56 -2.31 -14.86
C HIS A 356 7.81 -1.71 -14.21
N MET A 357 8.48 -2.50 -13.36
CA MET A 357 9.75 -2.11 -12.71
C MET A 357 10.90 -1.89 -13.72
N SER A 358 10.81 -2.47 -14.91
CA SER A 358 11.81 -2.31 -15.97
C SER A 358 12.04 -0.84 -16.38
N GLN A 359 11.10 0.06 -16.12
CA GLN A 359 11.26 1.49 -16.31
C GLN A 359 12.50 2.04 -15.57
N PHE A 360 12.75 1.52 -14.35
CA PHE A 360 13.85 1.96 -13.50
C PHE A 360 14.96 0.92 -13.35
N GLY A 361 14.78 -0.30 -13.88
CA GLY A 361 15.78 -1.36 -13.88
C GLY A 361 16.12 -1.95 -12.51
N TYR A 362 15.20 -1.88 -11.54
CA TYR A 362 15.40 -2.51 -10.23
C TYR A 362 14.64 -3.84 -10.11
N THR A 363 15.05 -4.62 -9.12
CA THR A 363 14.39 -5.83 -8.62
C THR A 363 14.36 -5.80 -7.10
N TYR A 364 13.64 -6.73 -6.49
CA TYR A 364 13.60 -6.89 -5.04
C TYR A 364 14.34 -8.14 -4.58
N GLN A 365 15.03 -8.05 -3.46
CA GLN A 365 15.38 -9.22 -2.67
C GLN A 365 14.09 -9.90 -2.21
N PRO A 366 13.98 -11.25 -2.29
CA PRO A 366 12.81 -11.96 -1.77
C PRO A 366 12.54 -11.66 -0.29
N GLY A 367 11.25 -11.47 0.05
CA GLY A 367 10.78 -11.19 1.39
C GLY A 367 9.49 -11.93 1.72
N SER A 368 8.73 -11.44 2.71
CA SER A 368 7.45 -12.05 3.10
C SER A 368 6.44 -12.04 1.96
N GLY A 369 5.64 -13.12 1.85
CA GLY A 369 4.65 -13.30 0.79
C GLY A 369 5.15 -14.07 -0.44
N GLU A 370 6.47 -14.31 -0.59
CA GLU A 370 7.06 -15.00 -1.75
C GLU A 370 6.52 -16.42 -1.98
N GLN A 371 6.02 -17.08 -0.95
CA GLN A 371 5.47 -18.43 -1.06
C GLN A 371 4.30 -18.53 -2.05
N VAL A 372 3.58 -17.44 -2.33
CA VAL A 372 2.48 -17.47 -3.31
C VAL A 372 2.96 -17.65 -4.76
N VAL A 373 4.24 -17.35 -5.03
CA VAL A 373 4.86 -17.52 -6.35
C VAL A 373 5.38 -18.95 -6.53
N GLN A 374 5.80 -19.62 -5.42
CA GLN A 374 6.51 -20.91 -5.45
C GLN A 374 5.58 -22.12 -5.37
N GLN A 375 4.28 -21.91 -5.23
CA GLN A 375 3.34 -23.02 -5.13
C GLN A 375 3.16 -23.73 -6.48
N ASP A 376 3.93 -24.80 -6.71
CA ASP A 376 3.91 -25.64 -7.92
C ASP A 376 2.56 -26.37 -8.15
N ALA A 377 1.73 -26.46 -7.12
CA ALA A 377 0.37 -27.02 -7.18
C ALA A 377 -0.59 -26.01 -6.57
N LEU A 378 -0.87 -24.94 -7.31
CA LEU A 378 -1.92 -24.03 -6.89
C LEU A 378 -3.26 -24.77 -7.01
N PRO A 379 -4.08 -24.84 -5.94
CA PRO A 379 -5.44 -25.31 -6.08
C PRO A 379 -6.09 -24.54 -7.24
N ARG A 380 -7.00 -25.20 -7.97
CA ARG A 380 -7.87 -24.48 -8.91
C ARG A 380 -8.37 -23.24 -8.20
N LEU A 381 -8.29 -22.09 -8.88
CA LEU A 381 -8.88 -20.86 -8.38
C LEU A 381 -10.30 -21.21 -7.92
N ALA A 382 -10.58 -20.99 -6.63
CA ALA A 382 -11.94 -21.13 -6.14
C ALA A 382 -12.80 -20.16 -6.95
N GLU A 383 -14.02 -20.55 -7.26
CA GLU A 383 -14.96 -19.62 -7.87
C GLU A 383 -15.14 -18.44 -6.91
N GLU A 384 -14.78 -17.25 -7.35
CA GLU A 384 -14.96 -16.03 -6.58
C GLU A 384 -16.44 -15.84 -6.27
N LYS A 385 -16.78 -15.64 -4.99
CA LYS A 385 -18.16 -15.54 -4.51
C LYS A 385 -18.30 -14.36 -3.59
N SER A 386 -19.44 -13.71 -3.70
CA SER A 386 -19.78 -12.56 -2.87
C SER A 386 -21.17 -12.74 -2.25
N PHE A 387 -21.28 -12.42 -0.98
CA PHE A 387 -22.49 -12.60 -0.18
C PHE A 387 -22.84 -11.29 0.53
N LYS A 388 -23.98 -10.72 0.22
CA LYS A 388 -24.45 -9.48 0.85
C LYS A 388 -24.93 -9.73 2.27
N ALA A 389 -24.45 -8.95 3.21
CA ALA A 389 -24.92 -8.99 4.58
C ALA A 389 -26.25 -8.27 4.75
N ALA A 390 -27.11 -8.79 5.61
CA ALA A 390 -28.31 -8.11 6.05
C ALA A 390 -27.92 -7.05 7.12
N LEU A 391 -28.27 -5.79 6.86
CA LEU A 391 -28.08 -4.69 7.81
C LEU A 391 -29.34 -4.46 8.64
N PRO A 392 -29.22 -4.08 9.92
CA PRO A 392 -30.37 -3.67 10.75
C PRO A 392 -30.99 -2.40 10.17
N ALA A 393 -32.31 -2.36 10.07
CA ALA A 393 -33.06 -1.28 9.39
C ALA A 393 -32.86 0.14 10.00
N ASN A 394 -32.40 0.23 11.26
CA ASN A 394 -32.30 1.49 12.01
C ASN A 394 -30.89 1.84 12.50
N MET A 395 -29.84 1.10 12.13
CA MET A 395 -28.48 1.27 12.66
C MET A 395 -27.48 1.40 11.53
N LEU A 396 -27.52 2.53 10.84
CA LEU A 396 -26.57 2.85 9.78
C LEU A 396 -25.41 3.73 10.28
N SER A 397 -25.53 4.29 11.49
CA SER A 397 -24.44 5.08 12.09
C SER A 397 -23.35 4.17 12.64
N LEU A 398 -22.10 4.37 12.19
CA LEU A 398 -20.95 3.63 12.74
C LEU A 398 -20.67 3.98 14.21
N VAL A 399 -21.16 5.11 14.71
CA VAL A 399 -21.06 5.47 16.15
C VAL A 399 -21.74 4.45 17.05
N ASP A 400 -22.78 3.80 16.54
CA ASP A 400 -23.58 2.81 17.28
C ASP A 400 -23.03 1.38 17.16
N ALA A 401 -21.87 1.20 16.56
CA ALA A 401 -21.21 -0.10 16.33
C ALA A 401 -22.17 -1.14 15.71
N PRO A 402 -22.70 -0.90 14.50
CA PRO A 402 -23.69 -1.76 13.89
C PRO A 402 -23.16 -3.17 13.63
N THR A 403 -24.06 -4.16 13.77
CA THR A 403 -23.77 -5.55 13.46
C THR A 403 -24.57 -5.98 12.24
N ALA A 404 -23.88 -6.42 11.19
CA ALA A 404 -24.47 -7.04 10.01
C ALA A 404 -24.42 -8.57 10.12
N THR A 405 -25.39 -9.25 9.50
CA THR A 405 -25.42 -10.71 9.49
C THR A 405 -25.40 -11.22 8.05
N VAL A 406 -24.57 -12.21 7.78
CA VAL A 406 -24.43 -12.81 6.46
C VAL A 406 -24.38 -14.34 6.56
N SER A 407 -25.17 -15.01 5.72
CA SER A 407 -25.10 -16.47 5.57
C SER A 407 -24.19 -16.78 4.40
N ILE A 408 -23.13 -17.56 4.65
CA ILE A 408 -22.20 -18.03 3.64
C ILE A 408 -22.14 -19.56 3.63
N PRO A 409 -21.76 -20.21 2.51
CA PRO A 409 -21.63 -21.67 2.43
C PRO A 409 -20.69 -22.22 3.51
N VAL A 410 -21.07 -23.36 4.11
CA VAL A 410 -20.29 -24.00 5.18
C VAL A 410 -18.86 -24.29 4.74
N ALA A 411 -18.64 -24.71 3.51
CA ALA A 411 -17.31 -25.00 2.97
C ALA A 411 -16.33 -23.81 3.03
N LEU A 412 -16.83 -22.57 3.12
CA LEU A 412 -15.98 -21.37 3.22
C LEU A 412 -15.47 -21.15 4.64
N THR A 413 -16.26 -21.52 5.66
CA THR A 413 -15.88 -21.39 7.07
C THR A 413 -15.31 -22.68 7.65
N HIS A 414 -15.76 -23.82 7.14
CA HIS A 414 -15.37 -25.15 7.56
C HIS A 414 -14.97 -25.99 6.33
N PRO A 415 -13.79 -25.74 5.74
CA PRO A 415 -13.30 -26.54 4.63
C PRO A 415 -13.07 -27.99 5.06
N GLU A 416 -12.97 -28.90 4.09
CA GLU A 416 -12.64 -30.30 4.34
C GLU A 416 -11.33 -30.43 5.11
N GLU A 417 -11.23 -31.49 5.92
CA GLU A 417 -10.04 -31.73 6.75
C GLU A 417 -8.78 -31.82 5.89
N GLY A 418 -7.75 -31.05 6.26
CA GLY A 418 -6.50 -30.95 5.52
C GLY A 418 -6.51 -29.92 4.37
N SER A 419 -7.64 -29.23 4.12
CA SER A 419 -7.71 -28.12 3.18
C SER A 419 -7.66 -26.78 3.91
N ALA A 420 -6.80 -25.87 3.44
CA ALA A 420 -6.94 -24.45 3.77
C ALA A 420 -8.16 -23.91 3.01
N GLY A 421 -9.15 -23.37 3.71
CA GLY A 421 -10.28 -22.70 3.05
C GLY A 421 -9.82 -21.53 2.17
N PRO A 422 -10.68 -21.05 1.26
CA PRO A 422 -10.34 -19.87 0.46
C PRO A 422 -10.16 -18.66 1.36
N PRO A 423 -9.28 -17.71 0.99
CA PRO A 423 -9.15 -16.45 1.70
C PRO A 423 -10.47 -15.69 1.71
N LEU A 424 -10.84 -15.15 2.88
CA LEU A 424 -12.08 -14.42 3.10
C LEU A 424 -11.80 -12.94 3.36
N TYR A 425 -12.66 -12.08 2.84
CA TYR A 425 -12.60 -10.63 3.08
C TYR A 425 -14.00 -10.04 3.26
N ALA A 426 -14.06 -8.87 3.89
CA ALA A 426 -15.25 -8.01 3.91
C ALA A 426 -15.01 -6.76 3.08
N ARG A 427 -15.95 -6.43 2.18
CA ARG A 427 -16.03 -5.12 1.52
C ARG A 427 -17.09 -4.31 2.25
N ILE A 428 -16.68 -3.21 2.82
CA ILE A 428 -17.46 -2.35 3.72
C ILE A 428 -17.62 -1.00 3.05
N THR A 429 -18.84 -0.69 2.60
CA THR A 429 -19.15 0.59 1.97
C THR A 429 -19.64 1.56 3.04
N ILE A 430 -18.98 2.69 3.15
CA ILE A 430 -19.36 3.74 4.09
C ILE A 430 -19.52 5.10 3.41
N GLN A 431 -20.46 5.89 3.89
CA GLN A 431 -20.54 7.32 3.61
C GLN A 431 -19.60 8.04 4.56
N PRO A 432 -18.48 8.60 4.07
CA PRO A 432 -17.48 9.21 4.94
C PRO A 432 -17.95 10.58 5.45
N PRO A 433 -17.45 11.04 6.61
CA PRO A 433 -17.65 12.41 7.08
C PRO A 433 -16.79 13.39 6.27
N HIS A 434 -17.10 14.68 6.37
CA HIS A 434 -16.31 15.73 5.73
C HIS A 434 -14.89 15.84 6.27
N ASN A 435 -14.67 15.58 7.55
CA ASN A 435 -13.34 15.49 8.15
C ASN A 435 -13.03 14.03 8.48
N ARG A 436 -12.02 13.45 7.83
CA ARG A 436 -11.71 12.01 7.86
C ARG A 436 -10.49 11.67 8.71
N GLY A 437 -9.68 12.67 9.07
CA GLY A 437 -8.35 12.45 9.62
C GLY A 437 -8.31 11.58 10.86
N GLY A 438 -7.54 10.51 10.80
CA GLY A 438 -7.28 9.63 11.94
C GLY A 438 -8.44 8.75 12.39
N LEU A 439 -9.57 8.73 11.67
CA LEU A 439 -10.68 7.83 11.99
C LEU A 439 -10.31 6.40 11.68
N ARG A 440 -10.39 5.53 12.69
CA ARG A 440 -10.17 4.08 12.58
C ARG A 440 -11.43 3.33 12.98
N PHE A 441 -11.64 2.17 12.35
CA PHE A 441 -12.77 1.29 12.61
C PHE A 441 -12.28 -0.15 12.70
N HIS A 442 -12.64 -0.82 13.79
CA HIS A 442 -12.29 -2.22 14.03
C HIS A 442 -13.40 -3.14 13.54
N VAL A 443 -13.01 -4.21 12.87
CA VAL A 443 -13.92 -5.22 12.34
C VAL A 443 -13.86 -6.46 13.22
N LEU A 444 -15.01 -6.88 13.76
CA LEU A 444 -15.15 -8.07 14.58
C LEU A 444 -16.06 -9.10 13.88
N VAL A 445 -15.68 -10.37 13.99
CA VAL A 445 -16.47 -11.51 13.47
C VAL A 445 -17.03 -12.30 14.64
N ASN A 446 -18.34 -12.50 14.69
CA ASN A 446 -19.05 -13.27 15.72
C ASN A 446 -18.74 -12.87 17.18
N SER A 447 -18.34 -11.64 17.41
CA SER A 447 -18.15 -11.12 18.76
C SER A 447 -19.43 -11.29 19.59
N GLN A 448 -19.27 -11.81 20.83
CA GLN A 448 -20.37 -12.05 21.75
C GLN A 448 -20.73 -10.82 22.60
N GLU A 449 -19.84 -9.83 22.64
CA GLU A 449 -19.98 -8.71 23.54
C GLU A 449 -20.62 -7.50 22.85
N GLU A 450 -21.54 -6.83 23.55
CA GLU A 450 -21.97 -5.47 23.21
C GLU A 450 -20.87 -4.47 23.63
N VAL A 451 -19.71 -4.53 22.99
CA VAL A 451 -18.51 -3.88 23.49
C VAL A 451 -18.32 -2.52 22.85
N ARG A 452 -18.09 -1.51 23.67
CA ARG A 452 -17.53 -0.20 23.25
C ARG A 452 -15.99 -0.21 23.21
N SER A 453 -15.35 -1.20 23.83
CA SER A 453 -13.89 -1.41 23.78
C SER A 453 -13.57 -2.75 23.12
N VAL A 454 -12.64 -2.75 22.18
CA VAL A 454 -12.22 -3.96 21.46
C VAL A 454 -11.09 -4.63 22.24
N ASN A 455 -11.24 -5.93 22.51
CA ASN A 455 -10.12 -6.76 22.94
C ASN A 455 -9.40 -7.29 21.69
N PHE A 456 -8.28 -6.71 21.33
CA PHE A 456 -7.52 -7.08 20.14
C PHE A 456 -6.89 -8.48 20.21
N ASN A 457 -6.85 -9.11 21.37
CA ASN A 457 -6.42 -10.50 21.55
C ASN A 457 -7.57 -11.50 21.48
N ASP A 458 -8.81 -11.04 21.28
CA ASP A 458 -9.96 -11.90 21.11
C ASP A 458 -9.98 -12.48 19.68
N PRO A 459 -10.23 -13.80 19.51
CA PRO A 459 -10.32 -14.43 18.18
C PRO A 459 -11.35 -13.80 17.24
N SER A 460 -12.30 -13.03 17.76
CA SER A 460 -13.27 -12.30 16.94
C SER A 460 -12.70 -11.09 16.23
N TYR A 461 -11.54 -10.57 16.63
CA TYR A 461 -10.92 -9.41 15.98
C TYR A 461 -10.36 -9.79 14.61
N ALA A 462 -10.89 -9.20 13.54
CA ALA A 462 -10.48 -9.49 12.18
C ALA A 462 -9.44 -8.50 11.64
N GLY A 463 -9.67 -7.21 11.84
CA GLY A 463 -8.79 -6.18 11.29
C GLY A 463 -9.25 -4.77 11.63
N THR A 464 -8.52 -3.80 11.13
CA THR A 464 -8.82 -2.37 11.30
C THR A 464 -8.63 -1.69 9.95
N PHE A 465 -9.62 -0.94 9.53
CA PHE A 465 -9.47 -0.02 8.41
C PHE A 465 -9.47 1.43 8.91
N SER A 466 -8.78 2.30 8.18
CA SER A 466 -8.65 3.69 8.55
C SER A 466 -8.58 4.60 7.32
N PHE A 467 -8.99 5.84 7.49
CA PHE A 467 -8.73 6.86 6.49
C PHE A 467 -7.28 7.33 6.57
N PHE A 468 -6.67 7.51 5.41
CA PHE A 468 -5.40 8.20 5.25
C PHE A 468 -5.65 9.67 4.91
N GLY A 469 -4.87 10.57 5.51
CA GLY A 469 -4.97 12.02 5.30
C GLY A 469 -6.07 12.70 6.12
N SER A 470 -5.73 13.86 6.69
CA SER A 470 -6.63 14.62 7.57
C SER A 470 -7.66 15.46 6.79
N HIS A 471 -7.41 15.75 5.52
CA HIS A 471 -8.26 16.61 4.71
C HIS A 471 -8.96 15.84 3.60
N SER A 472 -10.29 15.93 3.54
CA SER A 472 -10.99 15.54 2.31
C SER A 472 -10.69 16.58 1.25
N HIS A 473 -10.03 16.19 0.16
CA HIS A 473 -9.88 17.04 -1.02
C HIS A 473 -11.23 17.37 -1.71
N ASP A 474 -12.31 16.76 -1.25
CA ASP A 474 -13.66 16.95 -1.76
C ASP A 474 -14.35 18.18 -1.09
N GLN A 475 -13.68 19.34 -1.16
CA GLN A 475 -14.26 20.63 -0.78
C GLN A 475 -15.06 21.24 -1.95
N GLY A 476 -15.83 20.42 -2.65
CA GLY A 476 -16.95 20.91 -3.44
C GLY A 476 -18.03 21.41 -2.49
N HIS A 477 -18.25 22.70 -2.46
CA HIS A 477 -19.27 23.35 -1.63
C HIS A 477 -20.62 22.62 -1.72
N GLY A 478 -20.99 21.85 -0.68
CA GLY A 478 -22.35 21.35 -0.45
C GLY A 478 -22.73 20.00 -1.06
N ALA A 479 -21.85 19.30 -1.77
CA ALA A 479 -22.12 17.92 -2.19
C ALA A 479 -21.75 16.94 -1.05
N MET A 480 -22.60 15.93 -0.80
CA MET A 480 -22.23 14.81 0.08
C MET A 480 -21.05 14.09 -0.56
N ALA A 481 -20.03 13.76 0.24
CA ALA A 481 -18.89 12.97 -0.23
C ALA A 481 -19.40 11.63 -0.81
N LYS A 482 -18.76 11.13 -1.87
CA LYS A 482 -19.13 9.82 -2.44
C LYS A 482 -18.85 8.70 -1.42
N PRO A 483 -19.62 7.60 -1.42
CA PRO A 483 -19.32 6.43 -0.62
C PRO A 483 -17.93 5.89 -0.93
N VAL A 484 -17.25 5.37 0.09
CA VAL A 484 -15.93 4.74 -0.03
C VAL A 484 -16.03 3.29 0.43
N ILE A 485 -15.38 2.39 -0.30
CA ILE A 485 -15.30 0.98 0.04
C ILE A 485 -13.94 0.70 0.69
N PHE A 486 -13.97 -0.03 1.81
CA PHE A 486 -12.78 -0.59 2.45
C PHE A 486 -12.85 -2.10 2.42
N THR A 487 -11.77 -2.74 2.02
CA THR A 487 -11.65 -4.19 2.01
C THR A 487 -10.77 -4.63 3.18
N VAL A 488 -11.30 -5.52 4.03
CA VAL A 488 -10.65 -6.02 5.25
C VAL A 488 -10.55 -7.53 5.21
N ALA A 489 -9.39 -8.08 5.54
CA ALA A 489 -9.15 -9.51 5.60
C ALA A 489 -9.89 -10.16 6.78
N LEU A 490 -10.64 -11.23 6.54
CA LEU A 490 -11.34 -11.99 7.58
C LEU A 490 -10.73 -13.35 7.87
N THR A 491 -9.80 -13.80 7.04
CA THR A 491 -9.24 -15.16 7.05
C THR A 491 -8.67 -15.55 8.41
N ALA A 492 -7.92 -14.66 9.07
CA ALA A 492 -7.33 -14.93 10.36
C ALA A 492 -8.39 -15.19 11.44
N ALA A 493 -9.33 -14.25 11.61
CA ALA A 493 -10.39 -14.36 12.64
C ALA A 493 -11.29 -15.58 12.42
N VAL A 494 -11.68 -15.86 11.17
CA VAL A 494 -12.50 -17.05 10.87
C VAL A 494 -11.76 -18.34 11.22
N ASN A 495 -10.46 -18.43 10.93
CA ASN A 495 -9.65 -19.60 11.30
C ASN A 495 -9.48 -19.76 12.82
N GLU A 496 -9.24 -18.67 13.54
CA GLU A 496 -9.09 -18.68 15.00
C GLU A 496 -10.41 -19.04 15.70
N LEU A 497 -11.54 -18.44 15.30
CA LEU A 497 -12.85 -18.76 15.82
C LEU A 497 -13.24 -20.23 15.60
N ARG A 498 -12.91 -20.76 14.41
CA ARG A 498 -13.11 -22.18 14.10
C ARG A 498 -12.25 -23.08 14.99
N ALA A 499 -10.96 -22.76 15.13
CA ALA A 499 -10.04 -23.52 15.99
C ALA A 499 -10.45 -23.49 17.45
N ALA A 500 -11.00 -22.39 17.93
CA ALA A 500 -11.54 -22.22 19.27
C ALA A 500 -12.94 -22.89 19.46
N GLY A 501 -13.56 -23.43 18.40
CA GLY A 501 -14.92 -23.97 18.43
C GLY A 501 -16.02 -22.92 18.63
N ALA A 502 -15.68 -21.65 18.48
CA ALA A 502 -16.58 -20.51 18.64
C ALA A 502 -17.38 -20.18 17.37
N LEU A 503 -16.99 -20.74 16.24
CA LEU A 503 -17.71 -20.68 14.96
C LEU A 503 -18.19 -22.09 14.60
N LYS A 504 -19.52 -22.30 14.57
CA LYS A 504 -20.11 -23.58 14.20
C LYS A 504 -20.45 -23.64 12.71
N ALA A 505 -20.36 -24.83 12.15
CA ALA A 505 -20.73 -25.08 10.77
C ALA A 505 -22.20 -24.69 10.50
N GLY A 506 -22.42 -23.86 9.47
CA GLY A 506 -23.75 -23.38 9.07
C GLY A 506 -24.30 -22.21 9.87
N GLU A 507 -23.59 -21.73 10.88
CA GLU A 507 -23.96 -20.47 11.54
C GLU A 507 -23.64 -19.27 10.63
N PRO A 508 -24.52 -18.26 10.55
CA PRO A 508 -24.23 -17.00 9.87
C PRO A 508 -23.05 -16.27 10.52
N LEU A 509 -22.24 -15.61 9.70
CA LEU A 509 -21.25 -14.67 10.23
C LEU A 509 -21.93 -13.36 10.64
N ARG A 510 -21.55 -12.85 11.78
CA ARG A 510 -21.94 -11.52 12.27
C ARG A 510 -20.71 -10.62 12.18
N ILE A 511 -20.81 -9.60 11.36
CA ILE A 511 -19.75 -8.61 11.18
C ILE A 511 -20.15 -7.36 11.96
N ARG A 512 -19.33 -6.99 12.92
CA ARG A 512 -19.52 -5.79 13.74
C ARG A 512 -18.41 -4.79 13.44
N ILE A 513 -18.78 -3.53 13.25
CA ILE A 513 -17.83 -2.44 13.02
C ILE A 513 -17.85 -1.54 14.24
N VAL A 514 -16.72 -1.42 14.91
CA VAL A 514 -16.56 -0.65 16.14
C VAL A 514 -15.63 0.55 15.86
N PRO A 515 -16.10 1.79 16.05
CA PRO A 515 -15.24 2.94 15.90
C PRO A 515 -14.19 2.99 17.00
N ASP A 516 -12.95 3.33 16.63
CA ASP A 516 -11.92 3.66 17.60
C ASP A 516 -12.20 5.05 18.18
N THR A 517 -12.38 5.09 19.49
CA THR A 517 -12.75 6.34 20.21
C THR A 517 -11.55 6.99 20.89
N GLU A 518 -10.35 6.41 20.82
CA GLU A 518 -9.17 6.99 21.44
C GLU A 518 -8.78 8.32 20.77
N GLY A 519 -9.00 9.41 21.49
CA GLY A 519 -8.61 10.76 21.08
C GLY A 519 -9.57 11.48 20.14
N VAL A 520 -10.73 10.90 19.80
CA VAL A 520 -11.69 11.51 18.87
C VAL A 520 -13.08 11.62 19.49
N THR A 521 -13.67 12.81 19.46
CA THR A 521 -15.07 13.02 19.88
C THR A 521 -15.99 12.64 18.73
N LEU A 522 -16.41 11.38 18.65
CA LEU A 522 -17.23 10.84 17.54
C LEU A 522 -18.59 11.53 17.33
N ARG A 523 -19.12 12.24 18.31
CA ARG A 523 -20.43 12.91 18.22
C ARG A 523 -20.53 14.00 17.14
N SER A 524 -19.39 14.41 16.57
CA SER A 524 -19.33 15.40 15.48
C SER A 524 -19.23 14.77 14.08
N PHE A 525 -19.13 13.44 13.96
CA PHE A 525 -18.92 12.77 12.68
C PHE A 525 -20.10 11.86 12.34
N GLU A 526 -20.85 12.21 11.31
CA GLU A 526 -21.85 11.31 10.72
C GLU A 526 -21.16 10.36 9.73
N VAL A 527 -20.69 9.21 10.20
CA VAL A 527 -20.22 8.11 9.34
C VAL A 527 -21.33 7.08 9.23
N ARG A 528 -21.76 6.79 8.00
CA ARG A 528 -22.87 5.85 7.75
C ARG A 528 -22.39 4.60 7.03
N LEU A 529 -22.79 3.44 7.55
CA LEU A 529 -22.62 2.16 6.89
C LEU A 529 -23.71 2.00 5.81
N GLU A 530 -23.29 1.73 4.57
CA GLU A 530 -24.23 1.52 3.46
C GLU A 530 -24.39 0.03 3.11
N SER A 531 -23.29 -0.71 3.05
CA SER A 531 -23.33 -2.14 2.75
C SER A 531 -22.11 -2.87 3.30
N ILE A 532 -22.27 -4.19 3.49
CA ILE A 532 -21.17 -5.13 3.71
C ILE A 532 -21.39 -6.32 2.79
N TYR A 533 -20.33 -6.73 2.11
CA TYR A 533 -20.24 -7.97 1.35
C TYR A 533 -19.11 -8.82 1.91
N ILE A 534 -19.34 -10.13 2.05
CA ILE A 534 -18.27 -11.08 2.35
C ILE A 534 -17.90 -11.77 1.05
N GLY A 535 -16.64 -11.72 0.69
CA GLY A 535 -16.14 -12.32 -0.55
C GLY A 535 -15.03 -13.34 -0.29
N THR A 536 -14.72 -14.09 -1.36
CA THR A 536 -13.58 -15.02 -1.44
C THR A 536 -12.74 -14.68 -2.66
N PHE A 537 -11.43 -14.91 -2.55
CA PHE A 537 -10.52 -14.88 -3.69
C PHE A 537 -10.32 -16.27 -4.28
#